data_a1ed41464ccf97d0ec1e02050a39312d
#
_entry.id   a1ed41464ccf97d0ec1e02050a39312d
#
_cell.length_a   1.000
_cell.length_b   1.000
_cell.length_c   1.000
_cell.angle_alpha   90.00
_cell.angle_beta   90.00
_cell.angle_gamma   90.00
#
_symmetry.space_group_name_H-M   'P 1'
#
loop_
_entity.id
_entity.type
_entity.pdbx_description
1 polymer ?
#
loop_
_entity_poly.entity_id
_entity_poly.type
_entity_poly.pdbx_seq_one_letter_code
_entity_poly.pdbx_strand_id
1 'polypeptide(L)'
;MKFSIVVSVNNHNVIGEGNDLLIHSKKDLRNFQKITTSGEHQNVVIMGYNTWLSIPESKRPLRDRYNIILSRNHSVEESRGVKCSRSLKDAFEFCKEIKGEIFVIGGSQIFKECCEEEYYENLNRIYLTRFDDNYHPRDTTHSFPLKLLENMKLVDQSDIQHEICNRPHIDNREKGFLQEYLRETYTKSVSFHFNIYHNLKDINTEEYQYLDLLKKVMNEGYPTEGRNSKVLSLFGERMIFDLSKGFPLLTTKHVGHKTVLRELLWFIEGSTSNKLLNEKKVRIWDGNSSREFLDSRGLDYEEGDLGPVYGFQWRHFGAEYKDFNTDYTGKGSDQLQYIIDL
;
A
#
# COMPACT_ATOMS: atom_id res chain seq x y z
N MET A 1 1.03 13.71 14.03
CA MET A 1 2.18 12.78 13.93
C MET A 1 1.63 11.41 13.56
N LYS A 2 2.16 10.75 12.53
CA LYS A 2 1.66 9.45 12.08
C LYS A 2 2.19 8.30 12.93
N PHE A 3 1.37 7.29 13.16
CA PHE A 3 1.74 6.05 13.83
C PHE A 3 1.13 4.84 13.13
N SER A 4 1.64 3.66 13.46
CA SER A 4 1.14 2.38 12.95
C SER A 4 0.72 1.47 14.11
N ILE A 5 -0.14 0.50 13.83
CA ILE A 5 -0.54 -0.53 14.80
C ILE A 5 0.04 -1.86 14.36
N VAL A 6 0.52 -2.67 15.31
CA VAL A 6 0.89 -4.07 15.08
C VAL A 6 0.07 -4.93 16.03
N VAL A 7 -0.68 -5.88 15.48
CA VAL A 7 -1.61 -6.71 16.24
C VAL A 7 -1.79 -8.09 15.60
N SER A 8 -2.01 -9.10 16.42
CA SER A 8 -2.47 -10.41 15.99
C SER A 8 -3.86 -10.70 16.54
N VAL A 9 -4.72 -11.26 15.70
CA VAL A 9 -6.12 -11.55 16.01
C VAL A 9 -6.55 -12.90 15.45
N ASN A 10 -7.59 -13.50 16.05
CA ASN A 10 -8.27 -14.65 15.48
C ASN A 10 -9.48 -14.24 14.59
N ASN A 11 -10.30 -15.21 14.18
CA ASN A 11 -11.50 -14.97 13.36
C ASN A 11 -12.56 -14.11 14.06
N HIS A 12 -12.56 -14.04 15.37
CA HIS A 12 -13.45 -13.21 16.20
C HIS A 12 -12.79 -11.91 16.70
N ASN A 13 -11.63 -11.52 16.12
CA ASN A 13 -10.84 -10.35 16.50
C ASN A 13 -10.35 -10.35 17.96
N VAL A 14 -10.25 -11.53 18.58
CA VAL A 14 -9.66 -11.68 19.92
C VAL A 14 -8.15 -11.58 19.81
N ILE A 15 -7.53 -10.75 20.64
CA ILE A 15 -6.08 -10.54 20.72
C ILE A 15 -5.43 -11.34 21.86
N GLY A 16 -6.19 -11.62 22.92
CA GLY A 16 -5.70 -12.33 24.09
C GLY A 16 -6.77 -12.54 25.14
N GLU A 17 -6.44 -13.25 26.20
CA GLU A 17 -7.29 -13.48 27.37
C GLU A 17 -6.47 -13.29 28.65
N GLY A 18 -7.03 -12.55 29.61
CA GLY A 18 -6.27 -12.15 30.80
C GLY A 18 -5.04 -11.31 30.44
N ASN A 19 -3.88 -11.72 30.89
CA ASN A 19 -2.62 -11.04 30.60
C ASN A 19 -1.76 -11.78 29.57
N ASP A 20 -2.36 -12.59 28.70
CA ASP A 20 -1.60 -13.39 27.74
C ASP A 20 -2.15 -13.28 26.31
N LEU A 21 -1.30 -13.58 25.34
CA LEU A 21 -1.70 -13.68 23.94
C LEU A 21 -2.62 -14.88 23.72
N LEU A 22 -3.55 -14.78 22.80
CA LEU A 22 -4.41 -15.90 22.44
C LEU A 22 -3.61 -17.06 21.83
N ILE A 23 -2.61 -16.74 21.01
CA ILE A 23 -1.79 -17.72 20.28
C ILE A 23 -0.32 -17.27 20.33
N HIS A 24 0.55 -18.17 20.77
CA HIS A 24 2.00 -17.95 20.78
C HIS A 24 2.64 -18.53 19.51
N SER A 25 2.79 -17.71 18.47
CA SER A 25 3.45 -18.06 17.20
C SER A 25 4.86 -17.48 17.15
N LYS A 26 5.85 -18.34 16.90
CA LYS A 26 7.25 -17.89 16.70
C LYS A 26 7.40 -17.10 15.41
N LYS A 27 6.64 -17.46 14.37
CA LYS A 27 6.67 -16.74 13.09
C LYS A 27 6.07 -15.34 13.24
N ASP A 28 4.95 -15.21 13.96
CA ASP A 28 4.32 -13.92 14.24
C ASP A 28 5.25 -13.01 15.06
N LEU A 29 5.85 -13.53 16.15
CA LEU A 29 6.80 -12.78 16.96
C LEU A 29 8.04 -12.33 16.18
N ARG A 30 8.53 -13.14 15.23
CA ARG A 30 9.64 -12.73 14.34
C ARG A 30 9.20 -11.63 13.38
N ASN A 31 7.99 -11.75 12.82
CA ASN A 31 7.42 -10.72 11.95
C ASN A 31 7.21 -9.40 12.71
N PHE A 32 6.65 -9.47 13.91
CA PHE A 32 6.53 -8.34 14.84
C PHE A 32 7.89 -7.66 15.08
N GLN A 33 8.93 -8.45 15.42
CA GLN A 33 10.27 -7.91 15.61
C GLN A 33 10.77 -7.24 14.34
N LYS A 34 10.69 -7.91 13.18
CA LYS A 34 11.12 -7.38 11.88
C LYS A 34 10.45 -6.04 11.57
N ILE A 35 9.13 -5.93 11.72
CA ILE A 35 8.37 -4.70 11.47
C ILE A 35 8.83 -3.59 12.41
N THR A 36 8.86 -3.86 13.71
CA THR A 36 9.11 -2.83 14.73
C THR A 36 10.57 -2.42 14.89
N THR A 37 11.52 -3.13 14.25
CA THR A 37 12.94 -2.77 14.20
C THR A 37 13.44 -2.38 12.81
N SER A 38 12.55 -2.30 11.81
CA SER A 38 12.92 -1.89 10.44
C SER A 38 13.20 -0.38 10.37
N GLY A 39 13.98 0.02 9.35
CA GLY A 39 14.31 1.41 9.10
C GLY A 39 15.71 1.82 9.56
N GLU A 40 16.06 3.08 9.32
CA GLU A 40 17.40 3.63 9.61
C GLU A 40 17.55 4.14 11.04
N HIS A 41 16.43 4.38 11.73
CA HIS A 41 16.38 4.96 13.06
C HIS A 41 15.74 4.01 14.06
N GLN A 42 16.06 4.20 15.34
CA GLN A 42 15.44 3.43 16.41
C GLN A 42 13.96 3.78 16.55
N ASN A 43 13.09 2.79 16.33
CA ASN A 43 11.65 2.94 16.38
C ASN A 43 11.12 2.99 17.83
N VAL A 44 9.87 3.44 17.96
CA VAL A 44 9.14 3.50 19.23
C VAL A 44 8.05 2.43 19.25
N VAL A 45 7.92 1.73 20.38
CA VAL A 45 6.78 0.87 20.67
C VAL A 45 6.03 1.43 21.88
N ILE A 46 4.73 1.69 21.71
CA ILE A 46 3.83 2.18 22.75
C ILE A 46 2.92 1.05 23.19
N MET A 47 2.86 0.78 24.48
CA MET A 47 2.07 -0.30 25.04
C MET A 47 1.49 0.06 26.41
N GLY A 48 0.38 -0.57 26.77
CA GLY A 48 -0.18 -0.48 28.11
C GLY A 48 0.61 -1.28 29.14
N TYR A 49 0.46 -0.93 30.41
CA TYR A 49 1.15 -1.60 31.50
C TYR A 49 0.89 -3.11 31.55
N ASN A 50 -0.33 -3.57 31.31
CA ASN A 50 -0.64 -5.00 31.27
C ASN A 50 0.05 -5.71 30.09
N THR A 51 0.14 -5.06 28.93
CA THR A 51 0.91 -5.57 27.79
C THR A 51 2.40 -5.64 28.12
N TRP A 52 2.93 -4.64 28.81
CA TRP A 52 4.31 -4.70 29.33
C TRP A 52 4.53 -5.88 30.27
N LEU A 53 3.60 -6.15 31.21
CA LEU A 53 3.69 -7.28 32.10
C LEU A 53 3.58 -8.64 31.43
N SER A 54 2.82 -8.73 30.32
CA SER A 54 2.68 -9.96 29.54
C SER A 54 3.96 -10.35 28.79
N ILE A 55 4.85 -9.40 28.53
CA ILE A 55 6.16 -9.70 27.93
C ILE A 55 7.04 -10.38 29.00
N PRO A 56 7.64 -11.54 28.71
CA PRO A 56 8.55 -12.19 29.66
C PRO A 56 9.65 -11.24 30.14
N GLU A 57 9.97 -11.27 31.43
CA GLU A 57 10.94 -10.37 32.05
C GLU A 57 12.30 -10.38 31.35
N SER A 58 12.77 -11.55 30.95
CA SER A 58 14.02 -11.72 30.19
C SER A 58 14.00 -11.08 28.79
N LYS A 59 12.82 -10.65 28.31
CA LYS A 59 12.62 -10.00 27.01
C LYS A 59 12.26 -8.51 27.14
N ARG A 60 12.09 -8.00 28.36
CA ARG A 60 11.85 -6.59 28.66
C ARG A 60 13.17 -5.87 28.97
N PRO A 61 13.40 -4.65 28.42
CA PRO A 61 12.62 -3.99 27.37
C PRO A 61 12.79 -4.66 26.01
N LEU A 62 11.86 -4.42 25.08
CA LEU A 62 12.00 -4.85 23.70
C LEU A 62 13.22 -4.17 23.08
N ARG A 63 14.24 -4.97 22.73
CA ARG A 63 15.55 -4.48 22.24
C ARG A 63 15.43 -3.70 20.93
N ASP A 64 16.35 -2.78 20.70
CA ASP A 64 16.49 -1.96 19.50
C ASP A 64 15.29 -1.02 19.24
N ARG A 65 14.47 -0.75 20.27
CA ARG A 65 13.28 0.11 20.25
C ARG A 65 13.21 0.95 21.51
N TYR A 66 12.64 2.15 21.39
CA TYR A 66 12.16 2.89 22.55
C TYR A 66 10.85 2.25 23.02
N ASN A 67 10.78 1.91 24.31
CA ASN A 67 9.60 1.31 24.94
C ASN A 67 8.89 2.39 25.75
N ILE A 68 7.68 2.78 25.34
CA ILE A 68 6.84 3.71 26.10
C ILE A 68 5.69 2.91 26.71
N ILE A 69 5.62 2.92 28.03
CA ILE A 69 4.62 2.19 28.81
C ILE A 69 3.57 3.18 29.31
N LEU A 70 2.32 2.97 28.92
CA LEU A 70 1.20 3.79 29.35
C LEU A 70 0.65 3.26 30.69
N SER A 71 0.73 4.09 31.72
CA SER A 71 0.19 3.76 33.05
C SER A 71 -0.17 5.02 33.82
N ARG A 72 -1.37 5.03 34.43
CA ARG A 72 -1.82 6.10 35.33
C ARG A 72 -1.45 5.85 36.78
N ASN A 73 -1.37 4.57 37.17
CA ASN A 73 -1.31 4.15 38.57
C ASN A 73 0.00 3.41 38.91
N HIS A 74 0.77 2.99 37.92
CA HIS A 74 2.01 2.23 38.14
C HIS A 74 3.18 2.97 37.52
N SER A 75 4.31 2.99 38.21
CA SER A 75 5.58 3.46 37.68
C SER A 75 6.39 2.27 37.14
N VAL A 76 7.03 2.45 36.01
CA VAL A 76 8.07 1.55 35.51
C VAL A 76 9.39 2.28 35.66
N GLU A 77 10.43 1.59 36.13
CA GLU A 77 11.75 2.19 36.23
C GLU A 77 12.22 2.68 34.87
N GLU A 78 12.41 3.99 34.74
CA GLU A 78 12.88 4.60 33.52
C GLU A 78 14.37 4.35 33.35
N SER A 79 14.75 3.91 32.19
CA SER A 79 16.13 3.62 31.80
C SER A 79 16.37 4.02 30.35
N ARG A 80 17.57 3.86 29.84
CA ARG A 80 17.87 4.13 28.43
C ARG A 80 16.98 3.27 27.53
N GLY A 81 16.04 3.90 26.84
CA GLY A 81 15.09 3.25 25.92
C GLY A 81 13.79 2.77 26.59
N VAL A 82 13.53 3.16 27.84
CA VAL A 82 12.27 2.89 28.57
C VAL A 82 11.73 4.18 29.16
N LYS A 83 10.48 4.51 28.87
CA LYS A 83 9.76 5.66 29.41
C LYS A 83 8.37 5.29 29.88
N CYS A 84 7.96 5.83 31.03
CA CYS A 84 6.59 5.75 31.49
C CYS A 84 5.84 7.04 31.13
N SER A 85 4.64 6.90 30.54
CA SER A 85 3.76 8.01 30.20
C SER A 85 2.37 7.79 30.79
N ARG A 86 1.68 8.88 31.15
CA ARG A 86 0.35 8.79 31.79
C ARG A 86 -0.79 8.65 30.79
N SER A 87 -0.58 9.10 29.55
CA SER A 87 -1.58 9.09 28.50
C SER A 87 -0.93 8.80 27.13
N LEU A 88 -1.76 8.43 26.16
CA LEU A 88 -1.34 8.28 24.77
C LEU A 88 -0.88 9.63 24.19
N LYS A 89 -1.51 10.73 24.62
CA LYS A 89 -1.14 12.10 24.23
C LYS A 89 0.29 12.45 24.69
N ASP A 90 0.62 12.20 25.95
CA ASP A 90 1.97 12.45 26.47
C ASP A 90 3.02 11.59 25.77
N ALA A 91 2.66 10.35 25.44
CA ALA A 91 3.54 9.45 24.68
C ALA A 91 3.83 10.00 23.28
N PHE A 92 2.80 10.45 22.55
CA PHE A 92 2.98 11.05 21.23
C PHE A 92 3.74 12.38 21.28
N GLU A 93 3.54 13.19 22.31
CA GLU A 93 4.31 14.42 22.48
C GLU A 93 5.80 14.13 22.63
N PHE A 94 6.17 13.16 23.44
CA PHE A 94 7.56 12.69 23.57
C PHE A 94 8.12 12.17 22.25
N CYS A 95 7.30 11.47 21.44
CA CYS A 95 7.73 10.93 20.15
C CYS A 95 8.10 11.99 19.11
N LYS A 96 7.70 13.27 19.29
CA LYS A 96 8.06 14.34 18.34
C LYS A 96 9.57 14.58 18.23
N GLU A 97 10.33 14.21 19.26
CA GLU A 97 11.78 14.34 19.27
C GLU A 97 12.50 13.13 18.67
N ILE A 98 11.76 12.06 18.33
CA ILE A 98 12.32 10.79 17.82
C ILE A 98 12.11 10.70 16.32
N LYS A 99 13.16 10.34 15.57
CA LYS A 99 13.10 10.19 14.11
C LYS A 99 12.54 8.85 13.64
N GLY A 100 12.46 7.85 14.53
CA GLY A 100 11.97 6.50 14.21
C GLY A 100 10.46 6.43 14.00
N GLU A 101 9.98 5.33 13.44
CA GLU A 101 8.55 5.05 13.30
C GLU A 101 7.93 4.70 14.66
N ILE A 102 6.65 5.03 14.81
CA ILE A 102 5.89 4.80 16.05
C ILE A 102 4.92 3.65 15.83
N PHE A 103 4.99 2.65 16.70
CA PHE A 103 4.12 1.49 16.68
C PHE A 103 3.33 1.37 17.99
N VAL A 104 2.01 1.38 17.91
CA VAL A 104 1.13 1.04 19.03
C VAL A 104 0.89 -0.47 18.99
N ILE A 105 1.28 -1.16 20.07
CA ILE A 105 1.27 -2.63 20.14
C ILE A 105 0.27 -3.20 21.16
N GLY A 106 -0.58 -2.34 21.72
CA GLY A 106 -1.70 -2.76 22.57
C GLY A 106 -1.56 -2.36 24.02
N GLY A 107 -2.45 -2.86 24.95
CA GLY A 107 -3.57 -3.78 24.65
C GLY A 107 -4.86 -3.12 24.16
N SER A 108 -5.95 -3.86 24.34
CA SER A 108 -7.28 -3.49 23.84
C SER A 108 -7.75 -2.09 24.25
N GLN A 109 -7.43 -1.66 25.45
CA GLN A 109 -7.78 -0.32 25.91
C GLN A 109 -7.13 0.77 25.05
N ILE A 110 -5.83 0.62 24.75
CA ILE A 110 -5.11 1.59 23.92
C ILE A 110 -5.60 1.54 22.48
N PHE A 111 -5.90 0.37 21.94
CA PHE A 111 -6.52 0.26 20.63
C PHE A 111 -7.89 0.95 20.55
N LYS A 112 -8.70 0.88 21.62
CA LYS A 112 -9.95 1.64 21.72
C LYS A 112 -9.71 3.15 21.75
N GLU A 113 -8.71 3.61 22.48
CA GLU A 113 -8.32 5.03 22.52
C GLU A 113 -7.84 5.50 21.13
N CYS A 114 -7.13 4.68 20.36
CA CYS A 114 -6.77 4.98 18.97
C CYS A 114 -7.98 5.14 18.02
N CYS A 115 -9.20 4.73 18.42
CA CYS A 115 -10.44 4.97 17.66
C CYS A 115 -11.00 6.39 17.86
N GLU A 116 -10.49 7.17 18.80
CA GLU A 116 -10.88 8.57 18.97
C GLU A 116 -10.34 9.40 17.81
N GLU A 117 -11.13 10.37 17.35
CA GLU A 117 -10.85 11.14 16.14
C GLU A 117 -9.45 11.77 16.15
N GLU A 118 -9.04 12.31 17.30
CA GLU A 118 -7.72 12.94 17.51
C GLU A 118 -6.55 12.01 17.12
N TYR A 119 -6.66 10.71 17.39
CA TYR A 119 -5.62 9.71 17.10
C TYR A 119 -5.87 9.04 15.76
N TYR A 120 -7.13 8.68 15.47
CA TYR A 120 -7.50 7.94 14.27
C TYR A 120 -7.06 8.62 12.99
N GLU A 121 -7.12 9.94 12.93
CA GLU A 121 -6.65 10.74 11.80
C GLU A 121 -5.15 10.58 11.50
N ASN A 122 -4.38 10.22 12.51
CA ASN A 122 -2.93 10.04 12.42
C ASN A 122 -2.51 8.57 12.23
N LEU A 123 -3.46 7.64 12.23
CA LEU A 123 -3.19 6.23 11.97
C LEU A 123 -2.78 6.05 10.49
N ASN A 124 -1.54 5.56 10.29
CA ASN A 124 -0.96 5.36 8.97
C ASN A 124 -1.18 3.93 8.45
N ARG A 125 -0.76 2.92 9.24
CA ARG A 125 -0.80 1.51 8.83
C ARG A 125 -1.27 0.63 9.97
N ILE A 126 -1.87 -0.51 9.59
CA ILE A 126 -2.14 -1.62 10.51
C ILE A 126 -1.48 -2.86 9.94
N TYR A 127 -0.54 -3.41 10.68
CA TYR A 127 0.06 -4.72 10.45
C TYR A 127 -0.72 -5.74 11.28
N LEU A 128 -1.54 -6.54 10.62
CA LEU A 128 -2.46 -7.45 11.28
C LEU A 128 -2.17 -8.90 10.89
N THR A 129 -1.77 -9.71 11.85
CA THR A 129 -1.71 -11.17 11.68
C THR A 129 -3.08 -11.74 11.97
N ARG A 130 -3.67 -12.42 11.01
CA ARG A 130 -4.96 -13.11 11.18
C ARG A 130 -4.76 -14.60 11.27
N PHE A 131 -5.03 -15.13 12.45
CA PHE A 131 -5.04 -16.57 12.71
C PHE A 131 -6.39 -17.16 12.34
N ASP A 132 -6.37 -18.28 11.62
CA ASP A 132 -7.57 -19.10 11.39
C ASP A 132 -7.86 -19.94 12.64
N ASP A 133 -8.45 -19.27 13.61
CA ASP A 133 -8.81 -19.79 14.91
C ASP A 133 -10.17 -19.25 15.36
N ASN A 134 -11.03 -20.17 15.82
CA ASN A 134 -12.42 -19.87 16.17
C ASN A 134 -12.65 -19.80 17.69
N TYR A 135 -11.64 -19.41 18.45
CA TYR A 135 -11.83 -19.15 19.88
C TYR A 135 -12.82 -17.99 20.08
N HIS A 136 -13.92 -18.27 20.79
CA HIS A 136 -14.99 -17.29 20.97
C HIS A 136 -14.68 -16.29 22.08
N PRO A 137 -15.11 -15.01 21.92
CA PRO A 137 -14.99 -14.00 22.95
C PRO A 137 -15.70 -14.42 24.25
N ARG A 138 -15.10 -14.06 25.38
CA ARG A 138 -15.62 -14.22 26.76
C ARG A 138 -15.44 -12.91 27.50
N ASP A 139 -15.94 -12.79 28.72
CA ASP A 139 -15.80 -11.61 29.55
C ASP A 139 -14.32 -11.28 29.88
N THR A 140 -13.47 -12.31 29.89
CA THR A 140 -12.03 -12.20 30.14
C THR A 140 -11.19 -11.93 28.91
N THR A 141 -11.80 -11.96 27.71
CA THR A 141 -11.08 -11.76 26.45
C THR A 141 -10.90 -10.28 26.11
N HIS A 142 -9.81 -10.02 25.42
CA HIS A 142 -9.49 -8.71 24.87
C HIS A 142 -9.62 -8.76 23.34
N SER A 143 -10.34 -7.79 22.77
CA SER A 143 -10.60 -7.74 21.34
C SER A 143 -10.02 -6.49 20.69
N PHE A 144 -9.68 -6.63 19.42
CA PHE A 144 -9.28 -5.52 18.54
C PHE A 144 -10.53 -4.82 17.98
N PRO A 145 -10.64 -3.47 18.09
CA PRO A 145 -11.79 -2.74 17.60
C PRO A 145 -11.79 -2.65 16.07
N LEU A 146 -12.82 -3.20 15.43
CA LEU A 146 -12.97 -3.17 13.97
C LEU A 146 -13.09 -1.76 13.38
N LYS A 147 -13.54 -0.78 14.18
CA LYS A 147 -13.57 0.63 13.78
C LYS A 147 -12.24 1.11 13.22
N LEU A 148 -11.11 0.57 13.72
CA LEU A 148 -9.77 0.93 13.20
C LEU A 148 -9.54 0.50 11.75
N LEU A 149 -10.33 -0.43 11.20
CA LEU A 149 -10.21 -0.89 9.81
C LEU A 149 -11.17 -0.18 8.84
N GLU A 150 -12.12 0.63 9.31
CA GLU A 150 -13.18 1.23 8.48
C GLU A 150 -12.63 2.10 7.33
N ASN A 151 -11.56 2.88 7.59
CA ASN A 151 -10.92 3.73 6.56
C ASN A 151 -9.54 3.20 6.16
N MET A 152 -9.38 1.89 6.18
CA MET A 152 -8.13 1.23 5.83
C MET A 152 -8.32 0.35 4.60
N LYS A 153 -7.36 0.38 3.67
CA LYS A 153 -7.32 -0.53 2.53
C LYS A 153 -6.29 -1.63 2.79
N LEU A 154 -6.68 -2.88 2.60
CA LEU A 154 -5.74 -4.00 2.52
C LEU A 154 -4.86 -3.80 1.28
N VAL A 155 -3.57 -3.60 1.48
CA VAL A 155 -2.60 -3.33 0.39
C VAL A 155 -1.66 -4.49 0.14
N ASP A 156 -1.45 -5.33 1.15
CA ASP A 156 -0.63 -6.54 1.01
C ASP A 156 -1.15 -7.65 1.92
N GLN A 157 -1.06 -8.87 1.44
CA GLN A 157 -1.40 -10.09 2.17
C GLN A 157 -0.39 -11.18 1.80
N SER A 158 0.25 -11.77 2.79
CA SER A 158 1.16 -12.90 2.58
C SER A 158 0.41 -14.15 2.15
N ASP A 159 1.14 -15.11 1.60
CA ASP A 159 0.67 -16.49 1.51
C ASP A 159 0.31 -17.04 2.89
N ILE A 160 -0.56 -18.06 2.89
CA ILE A 160 -0.97 -18.76 4.12
C ILE A 160 0.27 -19.41 4.76
N GLN A 161 0.48 -19.08 6.03
CA GLN A 161 1.50 -19.69 6.87
C GLN A 161 0.88 -20.79 7.71
N HIS A 162 1.67 -21.81 8.03
CA HIS A 162 1.28 -22.88 8.96
C HIS A 162 2.32 -23.01 10.06
N GLU A 163 1.88 -23.12 11.30
CA GLU A 163 2.76 -23.34 12.45
C GLU A 163 2.03 -24.12 13.54
N ILE A 164 2.77 -24.96 14.27
CA ILE A 164 2.27 -25.55 15.52
C ILE A 164 2.51 -24.51 16.61
N CYS A 165 1.42 -23.93 17.09
CA CYS A 165 1.44 -22.84 18.08
C CYS A 165 0.99 -23.32 19.45
N ASN A 166 1.54 -22.71 20.50
CA ASN A 166 1.01 -22.86 21.84
C ASN A 166 -0.23 -21.99 22.01
N ARG A 167 -1.29 -22.57 22.52
CA ARG A 167 -2.51 -21.86 22.93
C ARG A 167 -2.63 -21.97 24.45
N PRO A 168 -2.39 -20.89 25.19
CA PRO A 168 -2.53 -20.90 26.64
C PRO A 168 -4.00 -21.03 27.09
N HIS A 169 -4.95 -20.70 26.19
CA HIS A 169 -6.38 -20.73 26.47
C HIS A 169 -7.10 -21.73 25.56
N ILE A 170 -7.94 -22.59 26.15
CA ILE A 170 -8.69 -23.63 25.47
C ILE A 170 -10.18 -23.32 25.54
N ASP A 171 -10.91 -23.41 24.43
CA ASP A 171 -12.37 -23.30 24.44
C ASP A 171 -13.00 -24.44 25.26
N ASN A 172 -14.04 -24.11 26.06
CA ASN A 172 -14.75 -25.10 26.85
C ASN A 172 -15.40 -26.22 26.02
N ARG A 173 -15.67 -25.98 24.73
CA ARG A 173 -16.14 -26.98 23.80
C ARG A 173 -15.08 -28.01 23.40
N GLU A 174 -13.80 -27.63 23.47
CA GLU A 174 -12.65 -28.49 23.24
C GLU A 174 -12.24 -29.27 24.49
N LYS A 175 -12.81 -28.93 25.67
CA LYS A 175 -12.45 -29.51 26.99
C LYS A 175 -13.10 -30.86 27.27
N GLY A 176 -13.78 -31.50 26.28
CA GLY A 176 -14.36 -32.82 26.49
C GLY A 176 -13.34 -33.83 27.05
N PHE A 177 -13.66 -34.50 28.18
CA PHE A 177 -12.96 -35.63 28.84
C PHE A 177 -11.47 -35.45 29.23
N LEU A 178 -10.76 -34.39 28.83
CA LEU A 178 -9.31 -34.21 29.06
C LEU A 178 -8.99 -33.25 30.18
N GLN A 179 -9.95 -32.82 31.00
CA GLN A 179 -9.83 -31.74 31.99
C GLN A 179 -8.80 -32.02 33.11
N GLU A 180 -8.43 -33.24 33.35
CA GLU A 180 -7.56 -33.63 34.47
C GLU A 180 -6.07 -33.73 34.10
N TYR A 181 -5.74 -33.84 32.82
CA TYR A 181 -4.37 -34.12 32.35
C TYR A 181 -3.62 -32.93 31.75
N LEU A 182 -4.28 -31.80 31.41
CA LEU A 182 -3.65 -30.72 30.66
C LEU A 182 -3.48 -29.45 31.48
N ARG A 183 -2.60 -29.48 32.45
CA ARG A 183 -1.88 -28.28 32.97
C ARG A 183 -0.73 -27.85 32.06
N GLU A 184 -0.48 -28.56 30.98
CA GLU A 184 0.57 -28.27 30.00
C GLU A 184 0.02 -27.62 28.75
N THR A 185 0.76 -26.66 28.22
CA THR A 185 0.48 -25.88 27.02
C THR A 185 -0.08 -26.71 25.85
N TYR A 186 -1.36 -26.47 25.52
CA TYR A 186 -1.97 -27.13 24.36
C TYR A 186 -1.36 -26.58 23.08
N THR A 187 -0.85 -27.47 22.23
CA THR A 187 -0.33 -27.13 20.91
C THR A 187 -1.32 -27.47 19.83
N LYS A 188 -1.58 -26.55 18.92
CA LYS A 188 -2.46 -26.74 17.76
C LYS A 188 -1.75 -26.27 16.50
N SER A 189 -1.96 -26.99 15.38
CA SER A 189 -1.60 -26.47 14.07
C SER A 189 -2.56 -25.34 13.72
N VAL A 190 -2.02 -24.17 13.44
CA VAL A 190 -2.79 -22.97 13.12
C VAL A 190 -2.30 -22.41 11.79
N SER A 191 -3.26 -22.08 10.92
CA SER A 191 -2.99 -21.34 9.69
C SER A 191 -3.17 -19.86 9.95
N PHE A 192 -2.37 -19.03 9.29
CA PHE A 192 -2.49 -17.58 9.39
C PHE A 192 -1.85 -16.88 8.21
N HIS A 193 -2.17 -15.61 8.03
CA HIS A 193 -1.50 -14.73 7.08
C HIS A 193 -1.25 -13.36 7.68
N PHE A 194 -0.23 -12.72 7.16
CA PHE A 194 0.12 -11.34 7.50
C PHE A 194 -0.60 -10.39 6.54
N ASN A 195 -1.28 -9.39 7.08
CA ASN A 195 -1.99 -8.38 6.31
C ASN A 195 -1.40 -7.00 6.62
N ILE A 196 -1.26 -6.17 5.60
CA ILE A 196 -0.88 -4.78 5.73
C ILE A 196 -2.04 -3.92 5.23
N TYR A 197 -2.57 -3.08 6.11
CA TYR A 197 -3.58 -2.10 5.80
C TYR A 197 -2.98 -0.71 5.83
N HIS A 198 -3.33 0.13 4.85
CA HIS A 198 -2.97 1.54 4.81
C HIS A 198 -4.20 2.41 4.95
N ASN A 199 -4.04 3.56 5.61
CA ASN A 199 -5.09 4.56 5.69
C ASN A 199 -5.42 5.10 4.30
N LEU A 200 -6.72 5.14 3.95
CA LEU A 200 -7.20 5.63 2.66
C LEU A 200 -6.78 7.09 2.38
N LYS A 201 -6.58 7.90 3.41
CA LYS A 201 -6.07 9.28 3.27
C LYS A 201 -4.62 9.34 2.76
N ASP A 202 -3.83 8.30 3.03
CA ASP A 202 -2.39 8.26 2.78
C ASP A 202 -2.02 7.54 1.49
N ILE A 203 -3.01 6.99 0.80
CA ILE A 203 -2.82 6.28 -0.46
C ILE A 203 -3.49 7.03 -1.60
N ASN A 204 -2.86 7.01 -2.75
CA ASN A 204 -3.51 7.43 -3.98
C ASN A 204 -4.48 6.33 -4.42
N THR A 205 -5.73 6.42 -3.96
CA THR A 205 -6.76 5.40 -4.25
C THR A 205 -6.99 5.23 -5.75
N GLU A 206 -6.75 6.26 -6.54
CA GLU A 206 -6.89 6.20 -8.00
C GLU A 206 -5.77 5.39 -8.65
N GLU A 207 -4.54 5.49 -8.12
CA GLU A 207 -3.42 4.66 -8.59
C GLU A 207 -3.61 3.18 -8.26
N TYR A 208 -4.32 2.85 -7.18
CA TYR A 208 -4.66 1.46 -6.86
C TYR A 208 -5.53 0.80 -7.91
N GLN A 209 -6.34 1.53 -8.67
CA GLN A 209 -7.06 0.95 -9.81
C GLN A 209 -6.08 0.36 -10.84
N TYR A 210 -4.97 1.06 -11.10
CA TYR A 210 -3.90 0.57 -11.98
C TYR A 210 -3.19 -0.65 -11.39
N LEU A 211 -2.86 -0.63 -10.09
CA LEU A 211 -2.18 -1.73 -9.41
C LEU A 211 -3.06 -2.98 -9.31
N ASP A 212 -4.33 -2.81 -8.98
CA ASP A 212 -5.31 -3.89 -8.91
C ASP A 212 -5.54 -4.52 -10.31
N LEU A 213 -5.62 -3.68 -11.35
CA LEU A 213 -5.71 -4.14 -12.74
C LEU A 213 -4.44 -4.87 -13.17
N LEU A 214 -3.27 -4.37 -12.84
CA LEU A 214 -1.99 -5.03 -13.13
C LEU A 214 -1.95 -6.42 -12.48
N LYS A 215 -2.31 -6.53 -11.20
CA LYS A 215 -2.40 -7.80 -10.48
C LYS A 215 -3.42 -8.76 -11.14
N LYS A 216 -4.56 -8.23 -11.56
CA LYS A 216 -5.59 -9.01 -12.27
C LYS A 216 -5.06 -9.54 -13.60
N VAL A 217 -4.40 -8.70 -14.42
CA VAL A 217 -3.78 -9.13 -15.69
C VAL A 217 -2.72 -10.21 -15.46
N MET A 218 -1.91 -10.09 -14.40
CA MET A 218 -0.89 -11.10 -14.07
C MET A 218 -1.51 -12.46 -13.69
N ASN A 219 -2.65 -12.47 -13.01
CA ASN A 219 -3.26 -13.70 -12.49
C ASN A 219 -4.26 -14.33 -13.46
N GLU A 220 -4.97 -13.53 -14.25
CA GLU A 220 -6.12 -13.94 -15.05
C GLU A 220 -5.93 -13.65 -16.55
N GLY A 221 -4.86 -12.93 -16.93
CA GLY A 221 -4.62 -12.52 -18.31
C GLY A 221 -4.28 -13.69 -19.23
N TYR A 222 -4.76 -13.62 -20.47
CA TYR A 222 -4.47 -14.60 -21.50
C TYR A 222 -3.22 -14.20 -22.30
N PRO A 223 -2.32 -15.15 -22.60
CA PRO A 223 -1.18 -14.89 -23.48
C PRO A 223 -1.65 -14.48 -24.88
N THR A 224 -1.19 -13.33 -25.35
CA THR A 224 -1.49 -12.78 -26.68
C THR A 224 -0.21 -12.40 -27.38
N GLU A 225 -0.14 -12.58 -28.70
CA GLU A 225 0.97 -12.09 -29.50
C GLU A 225 0.87 -10.57 -29.62
N GLY A 226 1.82 -9.86 -29.04
CA GLY A 226 1.96 -8.42 -29.18
C GLY A 226 2.90 -8.07 -30.35
N ARG A 227 2.97 -6.78 -30.71
CA ARG A 227 3.81 -6.29 -31.81
C ARG A 227 5.30 -6.64 -31.65
N ASN A 228 5.83 -6.58 -30.43
CA ASN A 228 7.24 -6.75 -30.13
C ASN A 228 7.53 -7.96 -29.22
N SER A 229 6.51 -8.51 -28.55
CA SER A 229 6.66 -9.60 -27.59
C SER A 229 5.31 -10.22 -27.25
N LYS A 230 5.33 -11.38 -26.59
CA LYS A 230 4.13 -11.94 -25.95
C LYS A 230 3.75 -11.09 -24.75
N VAL A 231 2.46 -10.86 -24.60
CA VAL A 231 1.87 -10.08 -23.52
C VAL A 231 0.73 -10.86 -22.85
N LEU A 232 0.44 -10.56 -21.58
CA LEU A 232 -0.80 -10.98 -20.93
C LEU A 232 -1.84 -9.88 -21.14
N SER A 233 -3.05 -10.24 -21.54
CA SER A 233 -4.12 -9.28 -21.78
C SER A 233 -5.45 -9.72 -21.21
N LEU A 234 -6.25 -8.74 -20.82
CA LEU A 234 -7.67 -8.86 -20.48
C LEU A 234 -8.45 -7.90 -21.36
N PHE A 235 -9.68 -8.25 -21.70
CA PHE A 235 -10.54 -7.42 -22.52
C PHE A 235 -11.57 -6.67 -21.68
N GLY A 236 -11.81 -5.39 -22.02
CA GLY A 236 -12.92 -4.61 -21.47
C GLY A 236 -12.71 -4.08 -20.04
N GLU A 237 -11.50 -4.00 -19.57
CA GLU A 237 -11.18 -3.43 -18.25
C GLU A 237 -11.27 -1.89 -18.26
N ARG A 238 -11.68 -1.31 -17.13
CA ARG A 238 -11.91 0.14 -17.01
C ARG A 238 -11.28 0.69 -15.75
N MET A 239 -10.63 1.85 -15.87
CA MET A 239 -10.20 2.71 -14.74
C MET A 239 -10.95 4.05 -14.82
N ILE A 240 -11.32 4.60 -13.66
CA ILE A 240 -12.03 5.88 -13.58
C ILE A 240 -11.22 6.81 -12.68
N PHE A 241 -10.88 7.98 -13.21
CA PHE A 241 -10.09 8.99 -12.52
C PHE A 241 -10.90 10.28 -12.34
N ASP A 242 -10.92 10.78 -11.10
CA ASP A 242 -11.54 12.06 -10.77
C ASP A 242 -10.50 13.19 -10.94
N LEU A 243 -10.54 13.88 -12.07
CA LEU A 243 -9.58 14.94 -12.39
C LEU A 243 -9.67 16.15 -11.46
N SER A 244 -10.75 16.30 -10.67
CA SER A 244 -10.83 17.35 -9.64
C SER A 244 -9.83 17.14 -8.51
N LYS A 245 -9.35 15.90 -8.30
CA LYS A 245 -8.33 15.54 -7.33
C LYS A 245 -6.89 15.71 -7.83
N GLY A 246 -6.73 16.02 -9.10
CA GLY A 246 -5.45 16.20 -9.75
C GLY A 246 -5.23 15.30 -10.95
N PHE A 247 -4.07 15.43 -11.57
CA PHE A 247 -3.69 14.60 -12.71
C PHE A 247 -3.29 13.18 -12.25
N PRO A 248 -3.82 12.10 -12.84
CA PRO A 248 -3.60 10.71 -12.40
C PRO A 248 -2.20 10.20 -12.81
N LEU A 249 -1.15 10.85 -12.34
CA LEU A 249 0.22 10.44 -12.60
C LEU A 249 0.62 9.30 -11.68
N LEU A 250 1.04 8.16 -12.24
CA LEU A 250 1.52 7.01 -11.48
C LEU A 250 2.80 7.36 -10.71
N THR A 251 2.86 6.94 -9.44
CA THR A 251 4.03 7.12 -8.56
C THR A 251 4.81 5.81 -8.36
N THR A 252 4.20 4.66 -8.62
CA THR A 252 4.81 3.33 -8.50
C THR A 252 5.82 3.00 -9.59
N LYS A 253 5.88 3.83 -10.64
CA LYS A 253 6.95 3.77 -11.65
C LYS A 253 7.39 5.18 -12.03
N HIS A 254 8.63 5.32 -12.47
CA HIS A 254 9.10 6.60 -12.97
C HIS A 254 8.38 6.96 -14.29
N VAL A 255 7.60 8.03 -14.27
CA VAL A 255 6.96 8.59 -15.45
C VAL A 255 7.61 9.91 -15.80
N GLY A 256 8.18 10.00 -16.99
CA GLY A 256 8.81 11.21 -17.50
C GLY A 256 7.78 12.28 -17.86
N HIS A 257 7.09 12.86 -16.87
CA HIS A 257 5.96 13.79 -17.09
C HIS A 257 6.28 14.95 -18.05
N LYS A 258 7.52 15.46 -18.05
CA LYS A 258 7.95 16.51 -18.99
C LYS A 258 7.96 16.02 -20.43
N THR A 259 8.34 14.77 -20.68
CA THR A 259 8.32 14.13 -22.01
C THR A 259 6.88 13.97 -22.48
N VAL A 260 6.01 13.44 -21.63
CA VAL A 260 4.57 13.27 -21.91
C VAL A 260 3.90 14.61 -22.22
N LEU A 261 4.16 15.65 -21.41
CA LEU A 261 3.59 16.98 -21.65
C LEU A 261 4.07 17.59 -22.99
N ARG A 262 5.36 17.49 -23.31
CA ARG A 262 5.92 18.01 -24.56
C ARG A 262 5.35 17.32 -25.79
N GLU A 263 5.17 16.00 -25.71
CA GLU A 263 4.53 15.23 -26.78
C GLU A 263 3.06 15.62 -26.94
N LEU A 264 2.31 15.74 -25.83
CA LEU A 264 0.91 16.16 -25.88
C LEU A 264 0.74 17.54 -26.52
N LEU A 265 1.57 18.52 -26.12
CA LEU A 265 1.55 19.86 -26.71
C LEU A 265 1.87 19.81 -28.21
N TRP A 266 2.81 18.99 -28.63
CA TRP A 266 3.16 18.77 -30.02
C TRP A 266 1.98 18.13 -30.82
N PHE A 267 1.21 17.21 -30.23
CA PHE A 267 -0.04 16.72 -30.83
C PHE A 267 -1.10 17.82 -30.95
N ILE A 268 -1.27 18.64 -29.91
CA ILE A 268 -2.22 19.76 -29.89
C ILE A 268 -1.87 20.79 -30.98
N GLU A 269 -0.59 21.00 -31.26
CA GLU A 269 -0.12 21.85 -32.37
C GLU A 269 -0.40 21.27 -33.76
N GLY A 270 -0.80 19.98 -33.85
CA GLY A 270 -1.01 19.29 -35.13
C GLY A 270 0.30 18.93 -35.86
N SER A 271 1.42 19.06 -35.18
CA SER A 271 2.75 18.85 -35.76
C SER A 271 3.00 17.37 -36.08
N THR A 272 3.77 17.11 -37.15
CA THR A 272 4.21 15.78 -37.59
C THR A 272 5.74 15.66 -37.62
N SER A 273 6.46 16.75 -37.27
CA SER A 273 7.92 16.79 -37.30
C SER A 273 8.54 16.27 -36.01
N ASN A 274 9.21 15.13 -36.05
CA ASN A 274 10.02 14.61 -34.93
C ASN A 274 11.24 15.50 -34.63
N LYS A 275 11.71 16.29 -35.61
CA LYS A 275 12.81 17.24 -35.41
C LYS A 275 12.48 18.26 -34.32
N LEU A 276 11.22 18.76 -34.28
CA LEU A 276 10.75 19.67 -33.24
C LEU A 276 10.66 19.02 -31.85
N LEU A 277 10.33 17.73 -31.79
CA LEU A 277 10.38 16.97 -30.53
C LEU A 277 11.82 16.80 -30.03
N ASN A 278 12.76 16.52 -30.94
CA ASN A 278 14.18 16.35 -30.63
C ASN A 278 14.80 17.63 -30.08
N GLU A 279 14.44 18.81 -30.59
CA GLU A 279 14.83 20.10 -30.03
C GLU A 279 14.37 20.27 -28.58
N LYS A 280 13.18 19.73 -28.25
CA LYS A 280 12.62 19.69 -26.89
C LYS A 280 13.16 18.52 -26.07
N LYS A 281 14.19 17.78 -26.55
CA LYS A 281 14.82 16.60 -25.90
C LYS A 281 13.83 15.42 -25.69
N VAL A 282 12.88 15.26 -26.58
CA VAL A 282 11.94 14.13 -26.65
C VAL A 282 12.32 13.25 -27.84
N ARG A 283 12.76 12.02 -27.58
CA ARG A 283 13.31 11.11 -28.59
C ARG A 283 12.51 9.82 -28.78
N ILE A 284 11.29 9.79 -28.27
CA ILE A 284 10.46 8.58 -28.27
C ILE A 284 9.98 8.17 -29.67
N TRP A 285 10.05 9.09 -30.65
CA TRP A 285 9.64 8.87 -32.03
C TRP A 285 10.81 8.70 -33.03
N ASP A 286 12.07 8.74 -32.55
CA ASP A 286 13.25 8.64 -33.40
C ASP A 286 13.22 7.37 -34.26
N GLY A 287 12.94 6.22 -33.66
CA GLY A 287 12.87 4.96 -34.39
C GLY A 287 11.76 4.89 -35.43
N ASN A 288 10.67 5.64 -35.26
CA ASN A 288 9.53 5.65 -36.21
C ASN A 288 9.68 6.65 -37.32
N SER A 289 10.62 7.56 -37.27
CA SER A 289 10.91 8.58 -38.26
C SER A 289 12.29 8.46 -38.88
N SER A 290 13.02 7.41 -38.57
CA SER A 290 14.35 7.13 -39.14
C SER A 290 14.22 6.71 -40.61
N ARG A 291 15.27 7.00 -41.40
CA ARG A 291 15.28 6.58 -42.81
C ARG A 291 15.06 5.09 -42.98
N GLU A 292 15.73 4.28 -42.13
CA GLU A 292 15.60 2.82 -42.14
C GLU A 292 14.14 2.36 -41.93
N PHE A 293 13.45 2.97 -40.96
CA PHE A 293 12.06 2.60 -40.68
C PHE A 293 11.14 3.02 -41.86
N LEU A 294 11.28 4.24 -42.38
CA LEU A 294 10.47 4.75 -43.47
C LEU A 294 10.64 3.87 -44.72
N ASP A 295 11.87 3.53 -45.09
CA ASP A 295 12.19 2.65 -46.20
C ASP A 295 11.58 1.25 -46.02
N SER A 296 11.68 0.70 -44.83
CA SER A 296 11.11 -0.63 -44.49
C SER A 296 9.58 -0.68 -44.63
N ARG A 297 8.92 0.49 -44.63
CA ARG A 297 7.48 0.66 -44.79
C ARG A 297 7.07 1.15 -46.18
N GLY A 298 8.04 1.41 -47.05
CA GLY A 298 7.78 1.99 -48.39
C GLY A 298 7.23 3.40 -48.33
N LEU A 299 7.59 4.18 -47.28
CA LEU A 299 7.14 5.57 -47.11
C LEU A 299 8.20 6.54 -47.63
N ASP A 300 7.80 7.33 -48.61
CA ASP A 300 8.67 8.31 -49.27
C ASP A 300 8.63 9.68 -48.54
N TYR A 301 8.66 9.65 -47.19
CA TYR A 301 8.76 10.86 -46.38
C TYR A 301 10.20 11.22 -46.10
N GLU A 302 10.47 12.49 -45.83
CA GLU A 302 11.77 12.93 -45.34
C GLU A 302 12.05 12.34 -43.94
N GLU A 303 13.31 12.03 -43.65
CA GLU A 303 13.71 11.60 -42.31
C GLU A 303 13.30 12.64 -41.24
N GLY A 304 12.64 12.19 -40.20
CA GLY A 304 12.03 13.02 -39.18
C GLY A 304 10.55 13.35 -39.42
N ASP A 305 9.99 12.98 -40.60
CA ASP A 305 8.57 13.10 -40.87
C ASP A 305 7.82 11.84 -40.42
N LEU A 306 6.85 12.03 -39.56
CA LEU A 306 6.03 10.93 -39.00
C LEU A 306 4.75 10.67 -39.81
N GLY A 307 4.51 11.48 -40.87
CA GLY A 307 3.28 11.40 -41.62
C GLY A 307 2.06 11.92 -40.85
N PRO A 308 0.84 11.64 -41.31
CA PRO A 308 -0.40 12.16 -40.74
C PRO A 308 -0.77 11.44 -39.41
N VAL A 309 0.11 11.55 -38.39
CA VAL A 309 -0.07 10.96 -37.08
C VAL A 309 -1.13 11.68 -36.24
N TYR A 310 -1.26 11.32 -34.94
CA TYR A 310 -2.35 11.71 -34.05
C TYR A 310 -2.65 13.22 -34.07
N GLY A 311 -1.66 14.09 -33.90
CA GLY A 311 -1.85 15.54 -33.89
C GLY A 311 -2.41 16.09 -35.18
N PHE A 312 -1.92 15.59 -36.30
CA PHE A 312 -2.46 15.94 -37.63
C PHE A 312 -3.94 15.57 -37.72
N GLN A 313 -4.30 14.35 -37.31
CA GLN A 313 -5.70 13.91 -37.34
C GLN A 313 -6.59 14.73 -36.41
N TRP A 314 -6.04 15.22 -35.27
CA TRP A 314 -6.81 16.06 -34.37
C TRP A 314 -7.12 17.44 -34.97
N ARG A 315 -6.18 18.02 -35.72
CA ARG A 315 -6.27 19.40 -36.19
C ARG A 315 -6.67 19.53 -37.65
N HIS A 316 -6.44 18.51 -38.48
CA HIS A 316 -6.57 18.55 -39.95
C HIS A 316 -7.22 17.27 -40.52
N PHE A 317 -8.19 16.70 -39.80
CA PHE A 317 -8.85 15.46 -40.24
C PHE A 317 -9.41 15.56 -41.65
N GLY A 318 -9.05 14.62 -42.52
CA GLY A 318 -9.49 14.56 -43.90
C GLY A 318 -8.70 15.48 -44.87
N ALA A 319 -7.71 16.25 -44.40
CA ALA A 319 -6.79 16.95 -45.29
C ALA A 319 -5.83 15.96 -45.94
N GLU A 320 -5.49 16.21 -47.21
CA GLU A 320 -4.45 15.46 -47.92
C GLU A 320 -3.09 15.81 -47.35
N TYR A 321 -2.39 14.81 -46.81
CA TYR A 321 -1.06 14.99 -46.21
C TYR A 321 0.00 14.99 -47.31
N LYS A 322 0.95 15.93 -47.22
CA LYS A 322 2.12 16.00 -48.11
C LYS A 322 3.42 15.75 -47.34
N ASP A 323 3.77 16.67 -46.45
CA ASP A 323 4.98 16.62 -45.63
C ASP A 323 4.83 17.53 -44.40
N PHE A 324 5.79 17.45 -43.44
CA PHE A 324 5.76 18.22 -42.21
C PHE A 324 6.08 19.74 -42.41
N ASN A 325 6.49 20.17 -43.61
CA ASN A 325 6.75 21.59 -43.93
C ASN A 325 5.52 22.26 -44.54
N THR A 326 4.52 21.50 -44.98
CA THR A 326 3.32 22.03 -45.65
C THR A 326 2.42 22.75 -44.64
N ASP A 327 1.94 23.95 -45.00
CA ASP A 327 0.94 24.67 -44.21
C ASP A 327 -0.46 24.06 -44.45
N TYR A 328 -1.05 23.56 -43.37
CA TYR A 328 -2.39 22.98 -43.38
C TYR A 328 -3.46 23.90 -42.77
N THR A 329 -3.17 25.16 -42.55
CA THR A 329 -4.15 26.12 -42.01
C THR A 329 -5.41 26.15 -42.87
N GLY A 330 -6.57 25.94 -42.26
CA GLY A 330 -7.88 25.92 -42.94
C GLY A 330 -8.12 24.67 -43.81
N LYS A 331 -7.26 23.64 -43.76
CA LYS A 331 -7.46 22.39 -44.44
C LYS A 331 -7.95 21.31 -43.52
N GLY A 332 -8.92 20.49 -44.00
CA GLY A 332 -9.53 19.46 -43.19
C GLY A 332 -10.43 20.00 -42.08
N SER A 333 -10.76 19.14 -41.12
CA SER A 333 -11.60 19.46 -39.97
C SER A 333 -10.78 19.46 -38.67
N ASP A 334 -10.89 20.55 -37.92
CA ASP A 334 -10.29 20.66 -36.58
C ASP A 334 -11.18 19.96 -35.54
N GLN A 335 -10.94 18.67 -35.33
CA GLN A 335 -11.73 17.84 -34.43
C GLN A 335 -11.55 18.26 -32.96
N LEU A 336 -10.35 18.75 -32.60
CA LEU A 336 -10.06 19.17 -31.22
C LEU A 336 -10.86 20.43 -30.88
N GLN A 337 -10.87 21.43 -31.78
CA GLN A 337 -11.66 22.65 -31.56
C GLN A 337 -13.15 22.33 -31.55
N TYR A 338 -13.63 21.45 -32.42
CA TYR A 338 -15.03 21.05 -32.45
C TYR A 338 -15.49 20.45 -31.10
N ILE A 339 -14.66 19.60 -30.47
CA ILE A 339 -15.00 19.01 -29.13
C ILE A 339 -14.98 20.06 -28.03
N ILE A 340 -14.08 21.06 -28.11
CA ILE A 340 -14.01 22.14 -27.13
C ILE A 340 -15.25 23.04 -27.20
N ASP A 341 -15.79 23.22 -28.41
CA ASP A 341 -16.94 24.11 -28.69
C ASP A 341 -18.29 23.43 -28.35
N LEU A 342 -18.33 22.11 -28.07
CA LEU A 342 -19.52 21.36 -27.62
C LEU A 342 -19.79 21.55 -26.14
#